data_f0f794b3a9e84bfb4a1e9450168d6d8c
#
_entry.id   f0f794b3a9e84bfb4a1e9450168d6d8c
#
_cell.length_a   1.000
_cell.length_b   1.000
_cell.length_c   1.000
_cell.angle_alpha   90.00
_cell.angle_beta   90.00
_cell.angle_gamma   90.00
#
_symmetry.space_group_name_H-M   'P 1'
#
loop_
_entity.id
_entity.type
_entity.pdbx_description
1 polymer ?
#
loop_
_entity_poly.entity_id
_entity_poly.type
_entity_poly.pdbx_seq_one_letter_code
_entity_poly.pdbx_strand_id
1 'polypeptide(L)'
;MCSYQTLFHDDKNGYVIRCVGCENIQVTFGNFIISFQKPDFTQFISIVKKLRSEQHASVDIAVKSIIIPTACEGMRLLFNYHELHELDTMLDAADTELQSLELIDLFKNEEYL
;
A
#
# COMPACT_ATOMS: atom_id res chain seq x y z
N MET A 1 -12.75 3.59 19.58
CA MET A 1 -11.32 3.83 19.31
C MET A 1 -10.75 2.63 18.58
N CYS A 2 -10.08 2.85 17.47
CA CYS A 2 -9.53 1.76 16.67
C CYS A 2 -8.22 1.24 17.24
N SER A 3 -8.10 -0.10 17.29
CA SER A 3 -6.82 -0.75 17.50
C SER A 3 -6.15 -0.94 16.13
N TYR A 4 -4.87 -0.64 16.05
CA TYR A 4 -4.14 -0.74 14.79
C TYR A 4 -3.21 -1.93 14.80
N GLN A 5 -3.12 -2.60 13.67
CA GLN A 5 -2.14 -3.65 13.41
C GLN A 5 -1.17 -3.16 12.34
N THR A 6 0.11 -3.36 12.59
CA THR A 6 1.15 -3.01 11.63
C THR A 6 1.23 -4.10 10.55
N LEU A 7 1.05 -3.71 9.30
CA LEU A 7 1.22 -4.61 8.17
C LEU A 7 2.64 -4.54 7.60
N PHE A 8 3.26 -3.37 7.70
CA PHE A 8 4.63 -3.15 7.28
C PHE A 8 5.17 -1.91 7.97
N HIS A 9 6.44 -1.93 8.29
CA HIS A 9 7.13 -0.77 8.86
C HIS A 9 8.57 -0.71 8.35
N ASP A 10 8.99 0.49 7.94
CA ASP A 10 10.35 0.76 7.51
C ASP A 10 10.67 2.19 7.95
N ASP A 11 11.73 2.36 8.73
CA ASP A 11 12.11 3.67 9.26
C ASP A 11 12.42 4.70 8.17
N LYS A 12 12.84 4.23 7.01
CA LYS A 12 13.20 5.10 5.89
C LYS A 12 11.98 5.55 5.09
N ASN A 13 11.08 4.63 4.77
CA ASN A 13 10.03 4.87 3.79
C ASN A 13 8.67 5.15 4.42
N GLY A 14 8.33 4.46 5.50
CA GLY A 14 7.05 4.66 6.15
C GLY A 14 6.44 3.36 6.66
N TYR A 15 5.11 3.31 6.70
CA TYR A 15 4.44 2.15 7.28
C TYR A 15 3.05 1.96 6.65
N VAL A 16 2.55 0.74 6.77
CA VAL A 16 1.17 0.41 6.43
C VAL A 16 0.54 -0.23 7.67
N ILE A 17 -0.58 0.32 8.10
CA ILE A 17 -1.32 -0.17 9.26
C ILE A 17 -2.78 -0.40 8.86
N ARG A 18 -3.45 -1.30 9.57
CA ARG A 18 -4.89 -1.45 9.45
C ARG A 18 -5.57 -1.20 10.79
N CYS A 19 -6.76 -0.64 10.73
CA CYS A 19 -7.64 -0.54 11.90
C CYS A 19 -8.42 -1.83 12.02
N VAL A 20 -8.35 -2.47 13.18
CA VAL A 20 -9.05 -3.74 13.40
C VAL A 20 -10.56 -3.54 13.46
N GLY A 21 -11.01 -2.40 14.00
CA GLY A 21 -12.43 -2.14 14.17
C GLY A 21 -13.14 -1.68 12.89
N CYS A 22 -12.53 -0.76 12.15
CA CYS A 22 -13.17 -0.16 10.97
C CYS A 22 -12.61 -0.70 9.65
N GLU A 23 -11.60 -1.56 9.71
CA GLU A 23 -10.98 -2.20 8.54
C GLU A 23 -10.31 -1.23 7.56
N ASN A 24 -10.13 0.04 7.94
CA ASN A 24 -9.40 0.98 7.10
C ASN A 24 -7.91 0.66 7.11
N ILE A 25 -7.27 0.88 5.97
CA ILE A 25 -5.84 0.66 5.79
C ILE A 25 -5.20 2.00 5.51
N GLN A 26 -4.20 2.35 6.30
CA GLN A 26 -3.47 3.61 6.14
C GLN A 26 -2.08 3.34 5.60
N VAL A 27 -1.76 3.97 4.48
CA VAL A 27 -0.45 3.89 3.85
C VAL A 27 0.27 5.21 4.08
N THR A 28 1.41 5.14 4.74
CA THR A 28 2.29 6.29 4.94
C THR A 28 3.59 6.01 4.19
N PHE A 29 3.93 6.87 3.25
CA PHE A 29 5.13 6.72 2.45
C PHE A 29 5.66 8.10 2.07
N GLY A 30 6.94 8.31 2.31
CA GLY A 30 7.54 9.61 2.01
C GLY A 30 6.80 10.74 2.71
N ASN A 31 6.17 11.59 1.95
CA ASN A 31 5.51 12.80 2.46
C ASN A 31 3.97 12.70 2.48
N PHE A 32 3.41 11.51 2.27
CA PHE A 32 1.96 11.42 2.21
C PHE A 32 1.42 10.32 3.13
N ILE A 33 0.16 10.49 3.50
CA ILE A 33 -0.63 9.51 4.22
C ILE A 33 -1.95 9.37 3.45
N ILE A 34 -2.29 8.16 3.05
CA ILE A 34 -3.56 7.88 2.39
C ILE A 34 -4.28 6.78 3.16
N SER A 35 -5.55 7.03 3.47
CA SER A 35 -6.41 6.03 4.09
C SER A 35 -7.29 5.39 3.04
N PHE A 36 -7.36 4.07 3.05
CA PHE A 36 -8.12 3.29 2.07
C PHE A 36 -9.10 2.39 2.78
N GLN A 37 -10.25 2.14 2.14
CA GLN A 37 -11.01 0.93 2.41
C GLN A 37 -10.35 -0.22 1.65
N LYS A 38 -10.62 -1.45 2.05
CA LYS A 38 -9.90 -2.61 1.49
C LYS A 38 -9.99 -2.71 -0.04
N PRO A 39 -11.17 -2.54 -0.69
CA PRO A 39 -11.22 -2.60 -2.16
C PRO A 39 -10.36 -1.53 -2.83
N ASP A 40 -10.32 -0.34 -2.25
CA ASP A 40 -9.51 0.77 -2.78
C ASP A 40 -8.03 0.52 -2.58
N PHE A 41 -7.65 -0.10 -1.47
CA PHE A 41 -6.28 -0.51 -1.21
C PHE A 41 -5.81 -1.53 -2.24
N THR A 42 -6.62 -2.53 -2.52
CA THR A 42 -6.33 -3.54 -3.53
C THR A 42 -6.16 -2.91 -4.91
N GLN A 43 -7.03 -1.95 -5.24
CA GLN A 43 -6.94 -1.23 -6.51
C GLN A 43 -5.66 -0.40 -6.60
N PHE A 44 -5.29 0.26 -5.51
CA PHE A 44 -4.06 1.05 -5.46
C PHE A 44 -2.83 0.19 -5.70
N ILE A 45 -2.79 -0.99 -5.07
CA ILE A 45 -1.71 -1.96 -5.29
C ILE A 45 -1.63 -2.34 -6.76
N SER A 46 -2.76 -2.62 -7.39
CA SER A 46 -2.82 -3.00 -8.81
C SER A 46 -2.30 -1.89 -9.70
N ILE A 47 -2.65 -0.64 -9.41
CA ILE A 47 -2.18 0.52 -10.18
C ILE A 47 -0.66 0.66 -10.06
N VAL A 48 -0.11 0.54 -8.86
CA VAL A 48 1.33 0.66 -8.63
C VAL A 48 2.08 -0.46 -9.35
N LYS A 49 1.59 -1.69 -9.27
CA LYS A 49 2.20 -2.83 -9.96
C LYS A 49 2.20 -2.65 -11.48
N LYS A 50 1.09 -2.18 -12.02
CA LYS A 50 0.96 -1.92 -13.46
C LYS A 50 1.95 -0.85 -13.91
N LEU A 51 2.03 0.25 -13.18
CA LEU A 51 2.96 1.34 -13.51
C LEU A 51 4.39 0.86 -13.46
N ARG A 52 4.74 0.06 -12.46
CA ARG A 52 6.08 -0.50 -12.36
C ARG A 52 6.41 -1.41 -13.53
N SER A 53 5.46 -2.24 -13.97
CA SER A 53 5.68 -3.16 -15.09
C SER A 53 5.83 -2.42 -16.43
N GLU A 54 5.29 -1.21 -16.55
CA GLU A 54 5.35 -0.41 -17.77
C GLU A 54 6.63 0.41 -17.88
N GLN A 55 7.44 0.51 -16.81
CA GLN A 55 8.66 1.30 -16.84
C GLN A 55 9.78 0.51 -17.50
N HIS A 56 10.57 1.20 -18.34
CA HIS A 56 11.69 0.59 -19.05
C HIS A 56 13.02 0.97 -18.42
N ALA A 57 14.01 0.08 -18.58
CA ALA A 57 15.33 0.26 -18.02
C ALA A 57 16.07 1.51 -18.52
N SER A 58 15.62 2.08 -19.64
CA SER A 58 16.22 3.29 -20.21
C SER A 58 15.76 4.58 -19.52
N VAL A 59 14.80 4.51 -18.61
CA VAL A 59 14.31 5.68 -17.88
C VAL A 59 15.31 6.03 -16.78
N ASP A 60 15.65 7.34 -16.67
CA ASP A 60 16.50 7.82 -15.59
C ASP A 60 15.76 7.61 -14.26
N ILE A 61 16.33 6.80 -13.37
CA ILE A 61 15.70 6.42 -12.12
C ILE A 61 15.53 7.58 -11.13
N ALA A 62 16.26 8.68 -11.35
CA ALA A 62 16.20 9.85 -10.47
C ALA A 62 15.16 10.89 -10.90
N VAL A 63 14.63 10.77 -12.11
CA VAL A 63 13.70 11.76 -12.66
C VAL A 63 12.28 11.49 -12.17
N LYS A 64 11.63 12.53 -11.66
CA LYS A 64 10.23 12.49 -11.24
C LYS A 64 9.34 12.51 -12.49
N SER A 65 9.02 11.35 -13.00
CA SER A 65 8.26 11.24 -14.26
C SER A 65 7.03 10.34 -14.17
N ILE A 66 6.81 9.68 -13.04
CA ILE A 66 5.74 8.71 -12.88
C ILE A 66 4.61 9.33 -12.08
N ILE A 67 3.43 9.41 -12.68
CA ILE A 67 2.24 9.98 -12.04
C ILE A 67 1.35 8.84 -11.58
N ILE A 68 1.04 8.82 -10.27
CA ILE A 68 0.14 7.85 -9.68
C ILE A 68 -1.18 8.57 -9.37
N PRO A 69 -2.30 8.14 -9.96
CA PRO A 69 -3.59 8.75 -9.65
C PRO A 69 -4.05 8.40 -8.24
N THR A 70 -4.79 9.30 -7.62
CA THR A 70 -5.43 9.07 -6.33
C THR A 70 -6.94 9.16 -6.48
N ALA A 71 -7.68 8.71 -5.47
CA ALA A 71 -9.13 8.83 -5.45
C ALA A 71 -9.59 10.29 -5.33
N CYS A 72 -8.71 11.17 -4.89
CA CYS A 72 -9.01 12.60 -4.79
C CYS A 72 -8.76 13.28 -6.13
N GLU A 73 -9.81 13.85 -6.72
CA GLU A 73 -9.68 14.63 -7.95
C GLU A 73 -8.74 15.82 -7.71
N GLY A 74 -7.82 16.10 -8.47
CA GLY A 74 -6.91 17.22 -8.29
C GLY A 74 -5.67 16.88 -7.48
N MET A 75 -5.55 15.64 -6.98
CA MET A 75 -4.36 15.20 -6.29
C MET A 75 -3.77 13.98 -6.99
N ARG A 76 -2.52 14.08 -7.38
CA ARG A 76 -1.76 12.98 -7.98
C ARG A 76 -0.40 12.92 -7.32
N LEU A 77 0.17 11.71 -7.25
CA LEU A 77 1.50 11.51 -6.68
C LEU A 77 2.51 11.50 -7.80
N LEU A 78 3.65 12.14 -7.59
CA LEU A 78 4.71 12.23 -8.59
C LEU A 78 5.94 11.53 -8.05
N PHE A 79 6.35 10.46 -8.72
CA PHE A 79 7.43 9.59 -8.27
C PHE A 79 8.52 9.47 -9.33
N ASN A 80 9.75 9.17 -8.84
CA ASN A 80 10.78 8.62 -9.71
C ASN A 80 10.67 7.09 -9.69
N TYR A 81 11.46 6.41 -10.52
CA TYR A 81 11.41 4.95 -10.63
C TYR A 81 11.80 4.27 -9.31
N HIS A 82 12.80 4.81 -8.62
CA HIS A 82 13.27 4.24 -7.37
C HIS A 82 12.17 4.28 -6.29
N GLU A 83 11.48 5.41 -6.19
CA GLU A 83 10.37 5.56 -5.24
C GLU A 83 9.22 4.62 -5.57
N LEU A 84 8.91 4.45 -6.86
CA LEU A 84 7.86 3.54 -7.29
C LEU A 84 8.21 2.09 -6.93
N HIS A 85 9.46 1.71 -7.13
CA HIS A 85 9.95 0.38 -6.77
C HIS A 85 9.82 0.14 -5.25
N GLU A 86 10.24 1.11 -4.45
CA GLU A 86 10.13 0.99 -2.99
C GLU A 86 8.68 0.92 -2.51
N LEU A 87 7.81 1.73 -3.11
CA LEU A 87 6.38 1.69 -2.77
C LEU A 87 5.77 0.33 -3.15
N ASP A 88 6.07 -0.19 -4.32
CA ASP A 88 5.56 -1.50 -4.74
C ASP A 88 6.02 -2.60 -3.79
N THR A 89 7.28 -2.59 -3.40
CA THR A 89 7.85 -3.56 -2.45
C THR A 89 7.14 -3.47 -1.10
N MET A 90 6.91 -2.26 -0.61
CA MET A 90 6.22 -2.04 0.66
C MET A 90 4.78 -2.53 0.61
N LEU A 91 4.06 -2.19 -0.45
CA LEU A 91 2.67 -2.59 -0.62
C LEU A 91 2.54 -4.11 -0.75
N ASP A 92 3.46 -4.74 -1.46
CA ASP A 92 3.46 -6.19 -1.63
C ASP A 92 3.65 -6.91 -0.28
N ALA A 93 4.59 -6.44 0.52
CA ALA A 93 4.83 -6.99 1.86
C ALA A 93 3.61 -6.77 2.76
N ALA A 94 3.02 -5.59 2.72
CA ALA A 94 1.83 -5.28 3.52
C ALA A 94 0.63 -6.12 3.11
N ASP A 95 0.43 -6.33 1.82
CA ASP A 95 -0.67 -7.15 1.30
C ASP A 95 -0.51 -8.60 1.72
N THR A 96 0.70 -9.14 1.68
CA THR A 96 0.98 -10.50 2.14
C THR A 96 0.64 -10.65 3.62
N GLU A 97 1.04 -9.70 4.44
CA GLU A 97 0.73 -9.72 5.87
C GLU A 97 -0.78 -9.62 6.12
N LEU A 98 -1.46 -8.75 5.37
CA LEU A 98 -2.90 -8.60 5.49
C LEU A 98 -3.63 -9.91 5.17
N GLN A 99 -3.23 -10.58 4.09
CA GLN A 99 -3.82 -11.86 3.70
C GLN A 99 -3.58 -12.92 4.76
N SER A 100 -2.38 -12.95 5.36
CA SER A 100 -2.06 -13.88 6.44
C SER A 100 -2.95 -13.64 7.67
N LEU A 101 -3.13 -12.38 8.05
CA LEU A 101 -3.99 -12.03 9.19
C LEU A 101 -5.45 -12.38 8.92
N GLU A 102 -5.92 -12.18 7.71
CA GLU A 102 -7.29 -12.54 7.33
C GLU A 102 -7.51 -14.05 7.39
N LEU A 103 -6.52 -14.84 6.99
CA LEU A 103 -6.59 -16.30 7.10
C LEU A 103 -6.65 -16.74 8.56
N ILE A 104 -5.84 -16.13 9.43
CA ILE A 104 -5.85 -16.42 10.87
C ILE A 104 -7.21 -16.10 11.46
N ASP A 105 -7.79 -14.95 11.11
CA ASP A 105 -9.10 -14.55 11.59
C ASP A 105 -10.18 -15.53 11.14
N LEU A 106 -10.08 -16.02 9.91
CA LEU A 106 -11.02 -17.00 9.38
C LEU A 106 -10.96 -18.33 10.16
N PHE A 107 -9.75 -18.81 10.46
CA PHE A 107 -9.57 -20.02 11.26
C PHE A 107 -10.08 -19.85 12.69
N LYS A 108 -9.88 -18.71 13.30
CA LYS A 108 -10.40 -18.42 14.62
C LYS A 108 -11.92 -18.47 14.64
N ASN A 109 -12.57 -17.94 13.62
CA ASN A 109 -14.01 -17.96 13.51
C ASN A 109 -14.55 -19.39 13.36
N GLU A 110 -13.84 -20.25 12.63
CA GLU A 110 -14.21 -21.65 12.48
C GLU A 110 -14.12 -22.45 13.79
N GLU A 111 -13.16 -22.09 14.66
CA GLU A 111 -13.01 -22.76 15.95
C GLU A 111 -14.20 -22.54 16.88
N TYR A 112 -14.97 -21.49 16.66
CA TYR A 112 -16.14 -21.17 17.50
C TYR A 112 -17.45 -21.70 16.92
N LEU A 113 -17.40 -22.33 15.77
CA LEU A 113 -18.55 -22.97 15.17
C LEU A 113 -18.63 -24.43 15.54
#